data_8aa667e5d9ffce778e63a3bfc92ce310
#
_entry.id   8aa667e5d9ffce778e63a3bfc92ce310
#
_cell.length_a   1.000
_cell.length_b   1.000
_cell.length_c   1.000
_cell.angle_alpha   90.00
_cell.angle_beta   90.00
_cell.angle_gamma   90.00
#
_symmetry.space_group_name_H-M   'P 1'
#
loop_
_entity.id
_entity.type
_entity.pdbx_description
1 polymer ?
#
loop_
_entity_poly.entity_id
_entity_poly.type
_entity_poly.pdbx_seq_one_letter_code
_entity_poly.pdbx_strand_id
1 'polypeptide(L)'
;MQLNGAEIVIECLKEQGVDTVFGYPGGAILNVYDELYKHRDEIRHILTSHEQGAAHAADGYARATGKVGVCLATSGPGATNLVTGIATAYMDSIPVVAITCNVGVPLLGKDSFQEIDIAGVTMPITKYSFIVKDVNQLADTIRKAFRIAKMGRPGPVLIDIPKDVTAKKAEYEKENPGVYNREFTHIDEKEIAAAAEMIRVSEKPFIFVGGGAVLSEASKELKEFVEKMDAPVTDSLMGKGAFPGIDPRYTGMLGMHGTKASNYGVSECDLLVVVGARFSDRVTGNTSTFAKNAKILQIDIDPAEVNKNILIDTAIIGDVKAVLTILNRRLSQQYHEAWMQEIQDMKAKYPMTYHQERLSGPGLIEKIYELTE
;
A
#
# COMPACT_ATOMS: atom_id res chain seq x y z
N MET A 1 -20.45 28.31 -6.41
CA MET A 1 -21.26 28.78 -5.25
C MET A 1 -20.32 29.27 -4.14
N GLN A 2 -20.77 30.22 -3.31
CA GLN A 2 -19.95 30.73 -2.21
C GLN A 2 -20.05 29.78 -0.98
N LEU A 3 -18.94 29.12 -0.62
CA LEU A 3 -18.84 28.24 0.54
C LEU A 3 -17.73 28.71 1.48
N ASN A 4 -17.86 28.44 2.78
CA ASN A 4 -16.73 28.60 3.70
C ASN A 4 -15.77 27.41 3.59
N GLY A 5 -14.55 27.55 4.14
CA GLY A 5 -13.53 26.51 4.00
C GLY A 5 -13.93 25.16 4.62
N ALA A 6 -14.72 25.15 5.69
CA ALA A 6 -15.20 23.91 6.29
C ALA A 6 -16.22 23.20 5.38
N GLU A 7 -17.15 23.97 4.78
CA GLU A 7 -18.08 23.45 3.77
C GLU A 7 -17.32 22.89 2.56
N ILE A 8 -16.26 23.59 2.09
CA ILE A 8 -15.40 23.13 0.98
C ILE A 8 -14.73 21.79 1.34
N VAL A 9 -14.22 21.62 2.55
CA VAL A 9 -13.63 20.33 2.98
C VAL A 9 -14.65 19.21 2.82
N ILE A 10 -15.88 19.38 3.34
CA ILE A 10 -16.91 18.34 3.27
C ILE A 10 -17.33 18.05 1.83
N GLU A 11 -17.56 19.08 1.02
CA GLU A 11 -17.95 18.88 -0.39
C GLU A 11 -16.83 18.18 -1.18
N CYS A 12 -15.56 18.52 -0.96
CA CYS A 12 -14.44 17.81 -1.58
C CYS A 12 -14.32 16.35 -1.11
N LEU A 13 -14.58 16.03 0.15
CA LEU A 13 -14.62 14.65 0.62
C LEU A 13 -15.73 13.86 -0.08
N LYS A 14 -16.92 14.46 -0.26
CA LYS A 14 -18.03 13.87 -1.01
C LYS A 14 -17.67 13.66 -2.50
N GLU A 15 -17.02 14.63 -3.14
CA GLU A 15 -16.49 14.48 -4.51
C GLU A 15 -15.57 13.26 -4.63
N GLN A 16 -14.72 13.02 -3.63
CA GLN A 16 -13.76 11.90 -3.64
C GLN A 16 -14.38 10.56 -3.25
N GLY A 17 -15.70 10.52 -3.01
CA GLY A 17 -16.42 9.30 -2.63
C GLY A 17 -16.13 8.82 -1.21
N VAL A 18 -15.73 9.73 -0.33
CA VAL A 18 -15.52 9.44 1.08
C VAL A 18 -16.86 9.29 1.78
N ASP A 19 -17.10 8.13 2.33
CA ASP A 19 -18.30 7.79 3.10
C ASP A 19 -18.05 7.66 4.60
N THR A 20 -16.76 7.53 4.99
CA THR A 20 -16.36 7.32 6.38
C THR A 20 -15.07 8.08 6.69
N VAL A 21 -15.05 8.77 7.82
CA VAL A 21 -13.88 9.46 8.36
C VAL A 21 -13.66 9.08 9.82
N PHE A 22 -12.40 9.06 10.25
CA PHE A 22 -11.99 8.71 11.60
C PHE A 22 -11.33 9.91 12.27
N GLY A 23 -11.62 10.18 13.54
CA GLY A 23 -10.98 11.34 14.15
C GLY A 23 -11.39 11.63 15.57
N TYR A 24 -10.76 12.68 16.12
CA TYR A 24 -11.07 13.23 17.42
C TYR A 24 -11.17 14.76 17.34
N PRO A 25 -12.24 15.39 17.84
CA PRO A 25 -12.43 16.84 17.75
C PRO A 25 -11.47 17.60 18.67
N GLY A 26 -11.19 18.85 18.30
CA GLY A 26 -10.40 19.77 19.09
C GLY A 26 -10.52 21.21 18.59
N GLY A 27 -10.01 22.18 19.33
CA GLY A 27 -10.29 23.59 19.14
C GLY A 27 -10.03 24.17 17.75
N ALA A 28 -8.98 23.72 17.05
CA ALA A 28 -8.64 24.24 15.73
C ALA A 28 -9.53 23.67 14.62
N ILE A 29 -10.05 22.44 14.77
CA ILE A 29 -10.83 21.72 13.73
C ILE A 29 -12.36 21.83 13.91
N LEU A 30 -12.84 22.55 14.91
CA LEU A 30 -14.29 22.60 15.25
C LEU A 30 -15.16 23.01 14.06
N ASN A 31 -14.73 23.96 13.22
CA ASN A 31 -15.52 24.39 12.06
C ASN A 31 -15.78 23.20 11.10
N VAL A 32 -14.78 22.36 10.87
CA VAL A 32 -14.92 21.16 10.03
C VAL A 32 -15.83 20.13 10.69
N TYR A 33 -15.73 19.92 12.01
CA TYR A 33 -16.61 19.02 12.74
C TYR A 33 -18.06 19.48 12.78
N ASP A 34 -18.28 20.79 12.83
CA ASP A 34 -19.63 21.40 12.77
C ASP A 34 -20.30 21.12 11.41
N GLU A 35 -19.55 21.28 10.33
CA GLU A 35 -20.05 20.93 8.99
C GLU A 35 -20.21 19.41 8.82
N LEU A 36 -19.28 18.60 9.31
CA LEU A 36 -19.38 17.16 9.28
C LEU A 36 -20.65 16.65 10.01
N TYR A 37 -21.03 17.29 11.12
CA TYR A 37 -22.27 16.96 11.84
C TYR A 37 -23.52 17.25 11.01
N LYS A 38 -23.53 18.32 10.22
CA LYS A 38 -24.65 18.65 9.30
C LYS A 38 -24.80 17.60 8.19
N HIS A 39 -23.69 16.98 7.79
CA HIS A 39 -23.61 15.97 6.72
C HIS A 39 -23.48 14.53 7.24
N ARG A 40 -23.86 14.26 8.49
CA ARG A 40 -23.73 12.93 9.15
C ARG A 40 -24.48 11.80 8.46
N ASP A 41 -25.48 12.12 7.64
CA ASP A 41 -26.24 11.15 6.86
C ASP A 41 -25.53 10.78 5.53
N GLU A 42 -24.53 11.56 5.12
CA GLU A 42 -23.73 11.35 3.90
C GLU A 42 -22.32 10.84 4.21
N ILE A 43 -21.69 11.32 5.30
CA ILE A 43 -20.35 10.91 5.74
C ILE A 43 -20.44 10.44 7.20
N ARG A 44 -20.14 9.18 7.41
CA ARG A 44 -20.07 8.59 8.75
C ARG A 44 -18.80 9.01 9.46
N HIS A 45 -18.92 9.66 10.60
CA HIS A 45 -17.80 9.92 11.50
C HIS A 45 -17.66 8.83 12.55
N ILE A 46 -16.46 8.25 12.66
CA ILE A 46 -16.09 7.31 13.73
C ILE A 46 -15.20 8.05 14.72
N LEU A 47 -15.79 8.34 15.90
CA LEU A 47 -15.05 8.96 17.00
C LEU A 47 -14.06 7.95 17.58
N THR A 48 -12.81 8.33 17.68
CA THR A 48 -11.77 7.55 18.36
C THR A 48 -11.39 8.20 19.69
N SER A 49 -10.88 7.43 20.63
CA SER A 49 -10.41 7.99 21.92
C SER A 49 -9.01 8.59 21.84
N HIS A 50 -8.30 8.36 20.72
CA HIS A 50 -6.95 8.84 20.47
C HIS A 50 -6.74 8.93 18.96
N GLU A 51 -6.06 9.97 18.48
CA GLU A 51 -5.87 10.22 17.05
C GLU A 51 -4.99 9.15 16.38
N GLN A 52 -4.07 8.53 17.11
CA GLN A 52 -3.34 7.36 16.60
C GLN A 52 -4.30 6.25 16.18
N GLY A 53 -5.34 6.00 16.98
CA GLY A 53 -6.40 5.05 16.63
C GLY A 53 -7.16 5.47 15.37
N ALA A 54 -7.38 6.78 15.16
CA ALA A 54 -8.01 7.30 13.95
C ALA A 54 -7.16 7.03 12.70
N ALA A 55 -5.84 7.29 12.77
CA ALA A 55 -4.93 7.05 11.67
C ALA A 55 -4.83 5.55 11.33
N HIS A 56 -4.74 4.66 12.32
CA HIS A 56 -4.75 3.21 12.10
C HIS A 56 -6.11 2.70 11.58
N ALA A 57 -7.22 3.29 12.02
CA ALA A 57 -8.54 2.93 11.49
C ALA A 57 -8.69 3.36 10.03
N ALA A 58 -8.20 4.55 9.64
CA ALA A 58 -8.16 4.99 8.25
C ALA A 58 -7.26 4.08 7.38
N ASP A 59 -6.10 3.67 7.89
CA ASP A 59 -5.22 2.70 7.24
C ASP A 59 -5.93 1.35 7.03
N GLY A 60 -6.54 0.80 8.08
CA GLY A 60 -7.30 -0.46 8.00
C GLY A 60 -8.50 -0.37 7.05
N TYR A 61 -9.21 0.76 7.05
CA TYR A 61 -10.31 1.01 6.12
C TYR A 61 -9.83 1.02 4.67
N ALA A 62 -8.70 1.68 4.38
CA ALA A 62 -8.13 1.71 3.04
C ALA A 62 -7.75 0.31 2.55
N ARG A 63 -7.14 -0.51 3.42
CA ARG A 63 -6.77 -1.91 3.10
C ARG A 63 -8.00 -2.78 2.80
N ALA A 64 -9.05 -2.64 3.60
CA ALA A 64 -10.24 -3.47 3.50
C ALA A 64 -11.15 -3.10 2.32
N THR A 65 -11.18 -1.82 1.93
CA THR A 65 -12.13 -1.30 0.93
C THR A 65 -11.51 -0.94 -0.41
N GLY A 66 -10.18 -0.81 -0.48
CA GLY A 66 -9.48 -0.25 -1.65
C GLY A 66 -9.68 1.26 -1.84
N LYS A 67 -10.43 1.93 -0.95
CA LYS A 67 -10.66 3.39 -0.97
C LYS A 67 -9.51 4.12 -0.27
N VAL A 68 -9.46 5.45 -0.40
CA VAL A 68 -8.57 6.28 0.42
C VAL A 68 -9.13 6.39 1.83
N GLY A 69 -8.32 6.05 2.83
CA GLY A 69 -8.68 6.29 4.22
C GLY A 69 -8.53 7.75 4.60
N VAL A 70 -9.46 8.28 5.40
CA VAL A 70 -9.41 9.68 5.83
C VAL A 70 -9.44 9.78 7.34
N CYS A 71 -8.47 10.49 7.93
CA CYS A 71 -8.46 10.81 9.35
C CYS A 71 -8.37 12.32 9.60
N LEU A 72 -9.01 12.76 10.68
CA LEU A 72 -9.14 14.15 11.07
C LEU A 72 -8.53 14.38 12.46
N ALA A 73 -7.73 15.44 12.63
CA ALA A 73 -7.20 15.82 13.94
C ALA A 73 -7.06 17.35 14.10
N THR A 74 -7.10 17.79 15.36
CA THR A 74 -6.80 19.17 15.70
C THR A 74 -5.30 19.45 15.65
N SER A 75 -4.89 20.70 15.94
CA SER A 75 -3.50 21.15 15.98
C SER A 75 -2.69 20.50 17.09
N GLY A 76 -1.39 20.71 17.05
CA GLY A 76 -0.45 20.36 18.12
C GLY A 76 -0.48 18.86 18.47
N PRO A 77 -0.83 18.51 19.72
CA PRO A 77 -0.82 17.10 20.15
C PRO A 77 -1.77 16.22 19.35
N GLY A 78 -2.91 16.73 18.88
CA GLY A 78 -3.81 15.97 18.02
C GLY A 78 -3.17 15.58 16.69
N ALA A 79 -2.51 16.53 16.03
CA ALA A 79 -1.81 16.29 14.79
C ALA A 79 -0.60 15.34 14.98
N THR A 80 0.21 15.52 16.03
CA THR A 80 1.37 14.65 16.30
C THR A 80 0.97 13.22 16.67
N ASN A 81 -0.20 13.02 17.27
CA ASN A 81 -0.72 11.69 17.58
C ASN A 81 -1.05 10.85 16.31
N LEU A 82 -1.20 11.46 15.14
CA LEU A 82 -1.39 10.76 13.86
C LEU A 82 -0.09 10.12 13.33
N VAL A 83 1.08 10.58 13.76
CA VAL A 83 2.39 10.27 13.14
C VAL A 83 2.65 8.78 13.01
N THR A 84 2.41 7.99 14.06
CA THR A 84 2.63 6.53 14.01
C THR A 84 1.76 5.87 12.95
N GLY A 85 0.47 6.20 12.86
CA GLY A 85 -0.44 5.64 11.87
C GLY A 85 -0.09 6.07 10.43
N ILE A 86 0.31 7.34 10.25
CA ILE A 86 0.80 7.85 8.95
C ILE A 86 2.06 7.10 8.53
N ALA A 87 3.03 6.90 9.45
CA ALA A 87 4.25 6.16 9.18
C ALA A 87 3.96 4.69 8.78
N THR A 88 3.01 4.05 9.46
CA THR A 88 2.54 2.69 9.11
C THR A 88 1.98 2.64 7.70
N ALA A 89 1.08 3.55 7.36
CA ALA A 89 0.50 3.65 6.01
C ALA A 89 1.57 3.92 4.94
N TYR A 90 2.56 4.78 5.25
CA TYR A 90 3.69 5.06 4.35
C TYR A 90 4.54 3.82 4.09
N MET A 91 4.91 3.09 5.14
CA MET A 91 5.73 1.89 5.02
C MET A 91 5.04 0.79 4.22
N ASP A 92 3.73 0.67 4.31
CA ASP A 92 2.95 -0.37 3.61
C ASP A 92 2.30 0.11 2.31
N SER A 93 2.58 1.36 1.90
CA SER A 93 2.06 1.93 0.65
C SER A 93 0.53 2.03 0.62
N ILE A 94 -0.09 2.45 1.72
CA ILE A 94 -1.54 2.56 1.87
C ILE A 94 -1.98 4.00 1.65
N PRO A 95 -2.97 4.26 0.77
CA PRO A 95 -3.45 5.60 0.49
C PRO A 95 -4.29 6.12 1.66
N VAL A 96 -3.75 7.10 2.38
CA VAL A 96 -4.43 7.80 3.49
C VAL A 96 -4.33 9.31 3.25
N VAL A 97 -5.40 10.04 3.49
CA VAL A 97 -5.40 11.50 3.57
C VAL A 97 -5.66 11.91 5.01
N ALA A 98 -4.62 12.46 5.64
CA ALA A 98 -4.71 13.02 6.99
C ALA A 98 -4.99 14.53 6.89
N ILE A 99 -6.12 14.96 7.45
CA ILE A 99 -6.49 16.37 7.49
C ILE A 99 -6.32 16.86 8.93
N THR A 100 -5.39 17.81 9.12
CA THR A 100 -5.20 18.50 10.38
C THR A 100 -5.65 19.95 10.25
N CYS A 101 -6.07 20.54 11.36
CA CYS A 101 -6.26 21.99 11.40
C CYS A 101 -5.24 22.61 12.36
N ASN A 102 -4.80 23.81 12.04
CA ASN A 102 -3.78 24.53 12.81
C ASN A 102 -4.33 25.87 13.36
N VAL A 103 -3.52 26.57 14.12
CA VAL A 103 -3.78 27.95 14.51
C VAL A 103 -3.97 28.83 13.28
N GLY A 104 -4.61 30.00 13.41
CA GLY A 104 -4.81 30.91 12.27
C GLY A 104 -3.49 31.33 11.62
N VAL A 105 -3.52 31.62 10.32
CA VAL A 105 -2.34 32.00 9.50
C VAL A 105 -1.43 33.04 10.18
N PRO A 106 -1.94 34.11 10.83
CA PRO A 106 -1.09 35.10 11.48
C PRO A 106 -0.29 34.56 12.70
N LEU A 107 -0.66 33.40 13.21
CA LEU A 107 -0.06 32.78 14.41
C LEU A 107 0.91 31.67 14.08
N LEU A 108 1.01 31.23 12.82
CA LEU A 108 1.93 30.20 12.39
C LEU A 108 3.39 30.63 12.58
N GLY A 109 4.23 29.75 13.14
CA GLY A 109 5.64 30.00 13.41
C GLY A 109 5.89 30.97 14.58
N LYS A 110 4.96 31.08 15.52
CA LYS A 110 5.03 32.00 16.67
C LYS A 110 4.92 31.31 18.03
N ASP A 111 5.16 30.00 18.07
CA ASP A 111 5.03 29.20 19.29
C ASP A 111 3.67 29.37 19.98
N SER A 112 2.62 29.46 19.16
CA SER A 112 1.26 29.65 19.64
C SER A 112 0.74 28.39 20.35
N PHE A 113 -0.29 28.55 21.20
CA PHE A 113 -0.86 27.42 21.92
C PHE A 113 -1.27 26.28 20.99
N GLN A 114 -0.72 25.09 21.22
CA GLN A 114 -0.93 23.89 20.42
C GLN A 114 -0.59 24.06 18.92
N GLU A 115 0.34 24.95 18.60
CA GLU A 115 0.93 25.00 17.27
C GLU A 115 2.03 23.95 17.12
N ILE A 116 2.14 23.36 15.96
CA ILE A 116 3.25 22.52 15.52
C ILE A 116 3.40 22.60 13.99
N ASP A 117 4.61 22.58 13.47
CA ASP A 117 4.86 22.34 12.05
C ASP A 117 4.67 20.86 11.73
N ILE A 118 3.42 20.45 11.64
CA ILE A 118 3.08 19.06 11.36
C ILE A 118 3.50 18.64 9.95
N ALA A 119 3.55 19.56 9.00
CA ALA A 119 4.04 19.28 7.65
C ALA A 119 5.52 18.91 7.67
N GLY A 120 6.34 19.65 8.45
CA GLY A 120 7.74 19.32 8.67
C GLY A 120 7.93 17.97 9.39
N VAL A 121 7.14 17.72 10.44
CA VAL A 121 7.18 16.44 11.19
C VAL A 121 6.83 15.24 10.31
N THR A 122 5.85 15.36 9.43
CA THR A 122 5.37 14.26 8.59
C THR A 122 6.05 14.14 7.23
N MET A 123 6.90 15.10 6.85
CA MET A 123 7.59 15.13 5.56
C MET A 123 8.26 13.78 5.20
N PRO A 124 9.03 13.11 6.08
CA PRO A 124 9.72 11.87 5.75
C PRO A 124 8.79 10.65 5.68
N ILE A 125 7.55 10.75 6.12
CA ILE A 125 6.58 9.65 6.23
C ILE A 125 5.29 9.89 5.42
N THR A 126 5.31 10.85 4.50
CA THR A 126 4.22 11.15 3.58
C THR A 126 4.73 11.26 2.14
N LYS A 127 3.85 11.05 1.18
CA LYS A 127 4.17 11.36 -0.22
C LYS A 127 4.21 12.87 -0.47
N TYR A 128 3.38 13.61 0.26
CA TYR A 128 3.34 15.06 0.23
C TYR A 128 2.63 15.60 1.48
N SER A 129 3.02 16.82 1.90
CA SER A 129 2.38 17.54 2.99
C SER A 129 2.05 18.96 2.53
N PHE A 130 0.80 19.38 2.71
CA PHE A 130 0.31 20.69 2.34
C PHE A 130 0.01 21.53 3.59
N ILE A 131 0.29 22.83 3.52
CA ILE A 131 -0.25 23.85 4.44
C ILE A 131 -1.07 24.83 3.60
N VAL A 132 -2.40 24.86 3.79
CA VAL A 132 -3.31 25.64 2.98
C VAL A 132 -3.58 26.99 3.63
N LYS A 133 -2.87 28.04 3.23
CA LYS A 133 -2.98 29.40 3.80
C LYS A 133 -4.04 30.27 3.12
N ASP A 134 -4.56 29.88 1.99
CA ASP A 134 -5.57 30.58 1.22
C ASP A 134 -6.76 29.65 0.92
N VAL A 135 -7.96 30.08 1.32
CA VAL A 135 -9.21 29.34 1.10
C VAL A 135 -9.50 29.08 -0.39
N ASN A 136 -9.06 29.97 -1.29
CA ASN A 136 -9.23 29.79 -2.73
C ASN A 136 -8.45 28.61 -3.30
N GLN A 137 -7.43 28.14 -2.60
CA GLN A 137 -6.61 26.98 -2.99
C GLN A 137 -7.08 25.67 -2.33
N LEU A 138 -8.05 25.74 -1.41
CA LEU A 138 -8.39 24.61 -0.55
C LEU A 138 -8.97 23.43 -1.34
N ALA A 139 -9.95 23.65 -2.21
CA ALA A 139 -10.59 22.61 -3.01
C ALA A 139 -9.55 21.88 -3.89
N ASP A 140 -8.74 22.63 -4.64
CA ASP A 140 -7.72 22.06 -5.53
C ASP A 140 -6.64 21.30 -4.75
N THR A 141 -6.30 21.79 -3.56
CA THR A 141 -5.33 21.09 -2.69
C THR A 141 -5.87 19.74 -2.21
N ILE A 142 -7.15 19.70 -1.79
CA ILE A 142 -7.77 18.43 -1.36
C ILE A 142 -7.82 17.44 -2.55
N ARG A 143 -8.30 17.86 -3.70
CA ARG A 143 -8.33 17.05 -4.92
C ARG A 143 -6.95 16.52 -5.29
N LYS A 144 -5.93 17.39 -5.24
CA LYS A 144 -4.54 17.04 -5.50
C LYS A 144 -4.00 16.03 -4.47
N ALA A 145 -4.35 16.17 -3.20
CA ALA A 145 -3.93 15.26 -2.14
C ALA A 145 -4.47 13.83 -2.38
N PHE A 146 -5.76 13.70 -2.71
CA PHE A 146 -6.35 12.40 -3.06
C PHE A 146 -5.71 11.77 -4.29
N ARG A 147 -5.42 12.58 -5.31
CA ARG A 147 -4.70 12.13 -6.50
C ARG A 147 -3.30 11.62 -6.14
N ILE A 148 -2.51 12.38 -5.38
CA ILE A 148 -1.15 11.99 -4.96
C ILE A 148 -1.18 10.72 -4.12
N ALA A 149 -2.15 10.58 -3.21
CA ALA A 149 -2.28 9.39 -2.37
C ALA A 149 -2.44 8.10 -3.19
N LYS A 150 -3.15 8.17 -4.32
CA LYS A 150 -3.46 7.02 -5.19
C LYS A 150 -2.42 6.75 -6.29
N MET A 151 -1.76 7.81 -6.82
CA MET A 151 -0.89 7.68 -7.99
C MET A 151 0.41 6.95 -7.70
N GLY A 152 0.88 6.19 -8.71
CA GLY A 152 2.11 5.42 -8.61
C GLY A 152 2.07 4.46 -7.43
N ARG A 153 3.15 4.38 -6.65
CA ARG A 153 3.12 3.72 -5.34
C ARG A 153 2.20 4.50 -4.42
N PRO A 154 1.08 3.93 -3.92
CA PRO A 154 0.18 4.62 -3.02
C PRO A 154 0.86 5.01 -1.70
N GLY A 155 0.27 5.96 -0.98
CA GLY A 155 0.80 6.35 0.32
C GLY A 155 0.08 7.55 0.93
N PRO A 156 0.38 7.90 2.17
CA PRO A 156 -0.30 8.96 2.88
C PRO A 156 0.08 10.36 2.38
N VAL A 157 -0.88 11.26 2.48
CA VAL A 157 -0.73 12.70 2.24
C VAL A 157 -1.33 13.45 3.41
N LEU A 158 -0.66 14.51 3.87
CA LEU A 158 -1.16 15.39 4.92
C LEU A 158 -1.66 16.70 4.32
N ILE A 159 -2.77 17.21 4.86
CA ILE A 159 -3.29 18.56 4.57
C ILE A 159 -3.49 19.26 5.90
N ASP A 160 -2.70 20.29 6.17
CA ASP A 160 -2.84 21.14 7.36
C ASP A 160 -3.56 22.44 7.00
N ILE A 161 -4.70 22.71 7.66
CA ILE A 161 -5.59 23.83 7.33
C ILE A 161 -5.68 24.76 8.54
N PRO A 162 -5.12 25.98 8.46
CA PRO A 162 -5.29 26.99 9.51
C PRO A 162 -6.76 27.31 9.78
N LYS A 163 -7.11 27.50 11.05
CA LYS A 163 -8.51 27.69 11.51
C LYS A 163 -9.23 28.82 10.82
N ASP A 164 -8.55 29.96 10.55
CA ASP A 164 -9.15 31.09 9.86
C ASP A 164 -9.45 30.80 8.38
N VAL A 165 -8.72 29.88 7.75
CA VAL A 165 -9.01 29.40 6.39
C VAL A 165 -10.31 28.61 6.35
N THR A 166 -10.59 27.78 7.37
CA THR A 166 -11.84 27.04 7.45
C THR A 166 -13.08 27.93 7.60
N ALA A 167 -12.91 29.18 8.10
CA ALA A 167 -14.00 30.12 8.29
C ALA A 167 -14.19 31.12 7.11
N LYS A 168 -13.15 31.32 6.29
CA LYS A 168 -13.20 32.22 5.13
C LYS A 168 -14.02 31.63 4.02
N LYS A 169 -14.66 32.48 3.18
CA LYS A 169 -15.45 32.07 2.03
C LYS A 169 -14.65 32.14 0.74
N ALA A 170 -14.94 31.22 -0.17
CA ALA A 170 -14.42 31.20 -1.53
C ALA A 170 -15.45 30.69 -2.52
N GLU A 171 -15.22 30.93 -3.80
CA GLU A 171 -15.98 30.27 -4.87
C GLU A 171 -15.63 28.80 -4.91
N TYR A 172 -16.65 27.96 -4.90
CA TYR A 172 -16.54 26.52 -5.03
C TYR A 172 -17.35 26.05 -6.25
N GLU A 173 -16.69 25.24 -7.06
CA GLU A 173 -17.32 24.52 -8.16
C GLU A 173 -17.07 23.01 -7.94
N LYS A 174 -18.14 22.22 -8.00
CA LYS A 174 -18.06 20.77 -7.83
C LYS A 174 -17.41 20.15 -9.06
N GLU A 175 -16.42 19.30 -8.83
CA GLU A 175 -15.78 18.52 -9.88
C GLU A 175 -16.07 17.03 -9.71
N ASN A 176 -16.11 16.30 -10.83
CA ASN A 176 -16.07 14.86 -10.76
C ASN A 176 -14.60 14.43 -10.71
N PRO A 177 -14.16 13.69 -9.68
CA PRO A 177 -12.84 13.13 -9.68
C PRO A 177 -12.71 12.20 -10.89
N GLY A 178 -11.73 12.46 -11.75
CA GLY A 178 -11.43 11.58 -12.86
C GLY A 178 -11.08 10.17 -12.35
N VAL A 179 -11.32 9.16 -13.17
CA VAL A 179 -10.75 7.83 -12.91
C VAL A 179 -9.24 7.97 -13.00
N TYR A 180 -8.59 7.96 -11.84
CA TYR A 180 -7.12 7.96 -11.81
C TYR A 180 -6.66 6.55 -12.12
N ASN A 181 -6.34 6.31 -13.38
CA ASN A 181 -5.62 5.12 -13.76
C ASN A 181 -4.22 5.19 -13.12
N ARG A 182 -3.77 4.10 -12.54
CA ARG A 182 -2.37 3.92 -12.10
C ARG A 182 -1.44 3.82 -13.31
N GLU A 183 -1.85 4.36 -14.46
CA GLU A 183 -1.16 4.20 -15.73
C GLU A 183 0.28 4.73 -15.64
N PHE A 184 1.20 3.80 -15.61
CA PHE A 184 2.50 4.03 -16.19
C PHE A 184 2.33 4.00 -17.71
N THR A 185 2.44 5.16 -18.31
CA THR A 185 2.21 5.33 -19.76
C THR A 185 3.31 4.71 -20.61
N HIS A 186 4.36 4.15 -19.99
CA HIS A 186 5.47 3.58 -20.77
C HIS A 186 6.14 2.42 -20.01
N ILE A 187 5.79 1.19 -20.41
CA ILE A 187 6.55 -0.02 -20.06
C ILE A 187 7.56 -0.24 -21.17
N ASP A 188 8.86 -0.29 -20.85
CA ASP A 188 9.90 -0.42 -21.87
C ASP A 188 9.87 -1.82 -22.48
N GLU A 189 9.69 -1.85 -23.79
CA GLU A 189 9.64 -3.07 -24.59
C GLU A 189 10.94 -3.87 -24.56
N LYS A 190 12.08 -3.21 -24.37
CA LYS A 190 13.40 -3.87 -24.24
C LYS A 190 13.49 -4.60 -22.89
N GLU A 191 12.96 -4.01 -21.81
CA GLU A 191 12.92 -4.64 -20.50
C GLU A 191 11.99 -5.87 -20.51
N ILE A 192 10.84 -5.76 -21.17
CA ILE A 192 9.94 -6.91 -21.39
C ILE A 192 10.63 -8.02 -22.19
N ALA A 193 11.35 -7.69 -23.24
CA ALA A 193 12.06 -8.68 -24.05
C ALA A 193 13.19 -9.36 -23.26
N ALA A 194 13.95 -8.59 -22.49
CA ALA A 194 15.01 -9.11 -21.61
C ALA A 194 14.45 -10.03 -20.54
N ALA A 195 13.36 -9.63 -19.89
CA ALA A 195 12.66 -10.44 -18.88
C ALA A 195 12.13 -11.76 -19.47
N ALA A 196 11.50 -11.71 -20.64
CA ALA A 196 10.99 -12.92 -21.30
C ALA A 196 12.13 -13.89 -21.68
N GLU A 197 13.29 -13.37 -22.08
CA GLU A 197 14.48 -14.20 -22.35
C GLU A 197 15.06 -14.80 -21.08
N MET A 198 15.15 -14.05 -19.97
CA MET A 198 15.60 -14.59 -18.68
C MET A 198 14.69 -15.73 -18.21
N ILE A 199 13.39 -15.55 -18.34
CA ILE A 199 12.39 -16.57 -17.99
C ILE A 199 12.56 -17.82 -18.89
N ARG A 200 12.72 -17.62 -20.20
CA ARG A 200 12.82 -18.72 -21.17
C ARG A 200 14.01 -19.65 -20.92
N VAL A 201 15.12 -19.14 -20.41
CA VAL A 201 16.35 -19.92 -20.23
C VAL A 201 16.54 -20.45 -18.82
N SER A 202 15.68 -20.11 -17.88
CA SER A 202 15.73 -20.56 -16.51
C SER A 202 15.31 -22.03 -16.39
N GLU A 203 16.03 -22.79 -15.60
CA GLU A 203 15.75 -24.21 -15.28
C GLU A 203 15.12 -24.37 -13.88
N LYS A 204 15.37 -23.42 -12.98
CA LYS A 204 14.84 -23.39 -11.61
C LYS A 204 14.23 -22.04 -11.25
N PRO A 205 13.18 -21.58 -12.00
CA PRO A 205 12.55 -20.29 -11.70
C PRO A 205 11.81 -20.34 -10.35
N PHE A 206 11.79 -19.22 -9.64
CA PHE A 206 11.04 -19.04 -8.41
C PHE A 206 10.37 -17.67 -8.38
N ILE A 207 9.12 -17.57 -7.94
CA ILE A 207 8.35 -16.33 -7.95
C ILE A 207 8.11 -15.84 -6.53
N PHE A 208 8.51 -14.60 -6.24
CA PHE A 208 8.25 -13.93 -4.96
C PHE A 208 7.24 -12.79 -5.15
N VAL A 209 6.10 -12.89 -4.45
CA VAL A 209 4.95 -11.98 -4.61
C VAL A 209 4.82 -11.06 -3.40
N GLY A 210 4.68 -9.76 -3.65
CA GLY A 210 4.46 -8.76 -2.63
C GLY A 210 3.10 -8.06 -2.70
N GLY A 211 2.93 -7.06 -1.83
CA GLY A 211 1.70 -6.26 -1.73
C GLY A 211 1.32 -5.51 -3.01
N GLY A 212 2.29 -5.22 -3.89
CA GLY A 212 2.03 -4.58 -5.17
C GLY A 212 1.11 -5.40 -6.07
N ALA A 213 1.18 -6.74 -6.02
CA ALA A 213 0.28 -7.62 -6.77
C ALA A 213 -1.17 -7.53 -6.26
N VAL A 214 -1.36 -7.41 -4.92
CA VAL A 214 -2.69 -7.20 -4.31
C VAL A 214 -3.23 -5.81 -4.66
N LEU A 215 -2.41 -4.77 -4.49
CA LEU A 215 -2.80 -3.38 -4.78
C LEU A 215 -3.13 -3.14 -6.26
N SER A 216 -2.50 -3.89 -7.16
CA SER A 216 -2.75 -3.85 -8.61
C SER A 216 -3.94 -4.72 -9.04
N GLU A 217 -4.55 -5.49 -8.11
CA GLU A 217 -5.61 -6.46 -8.42
C GLU A 217 -5.19 -7.47 -9.51
N ALA A 218 -3.95 -7.94 -9.45
CA ALA A 218 -3.30 -8.73 -10.49
C ALA A 218 -3.44 -10.25 -10.29
N SER A 219 -4.29 -10.73 -9.40
CA SER A 219 -4.35 -12.15 -9.00
C SER A 219 -4.61 -13.09 -10.18
N LYS A 220 -5.45 -12.69 -11.15
CA LYS A 220 -5.74 -13.46 -12.35
C LYS A 220 -4.52 -13.56 -13.27
N GLU A 221 -3.91 -12.43 -13.56
CA GLU A 221 -2.73 -12.33 -14.42
C GLU A 221 -1.51 -13.02 -13.78
N LEU A 222 -1.40 -12.94 -12.45
CA LEU A 222 -0.36 -13.65 -11.69
C LEU A 222 -0.54 -15.17 -11.77
N LYS A 223 -1.78 -15.66 -11.62
CA LYS A 223 -2.06 -17.10 -11.74
C LYS A 223 -1.70 -17.62 -13.13
N GLU A 224 -2.10 -16.93 -14.19
CA GLU A 224 -1.74 -17.28 -15.57
C GLU A 224 -0.22 -17.27 -15.77
N PHE A 225 0.48 -16.25 -15.21
CA PHE A 225 1.93 -16.13 -15.29
C PHE A 225 2.65 -17.30 -14.62
N VAL A 226 2.22 -17.67 -13.41
CA VAL A 226 2.75 -18.80 -12.64
C VAL A 226 2.53 -20.12 -13.38
N GLU A 227 1.33 -20.31 -13.95
CA GLU A 227 0.99 -21.51 -14.73
C GLU A 227 1.85 -21.63 -15.98
N LYS A 228 2.07 -20.53 -16.71
CA LYS A 228 2.93 -20.51 -17.91
C LYS A 228 4.40 -20.75 -17.59
N MET A 229 4.87 -20.22 -16.48
CA MET A 229 6.24 -20.47 -16.03
C MET A 229 6.44 -21.85 -15.42
N ASP A 230 5.37 -22.54 -15.02
CA ASP A 230 5.43 -23.77 -14.22
C ASP A 230 6.43 -23.65 -13.05
N ALA A 231 6.27 -22.60 -12.26
CA ALA A 231 7.22 -22.20 -11.22
C ALA A 231 6.58 -22.18 -9.83
N PRO A 232 7.32 -22.52 -8.77
CA PRO A 232 6.87 -22.36 -7.40
C PRO A 232 6.76 -20.89 -7.02
N VAL A 233 5.82 -20.60 -6.11
CA VAL A 233 5.45 -19.25 -5.67
C VAL A 233 5.55 -19.13 -4.16
N THR A 234 6.13 -18.05 -3.72
CA THR A 234 6.13 -17.60 -2.33
C THR A 234 5.60 -16.18 -2.20
N ASP A 235 5.14 -15.80 -1.04
CA ASP A 235 4.68 -14.43 -0.78
C ASP A 235 5.38 -13.76 0.42
N SER A 236 5.25 -12.44 0.47
CA SER A 236 5.42 -11.67 1.70
C SER A 236 4.11 -11.62 2.48
N LEU A 237 4.15 -11.14 3.73
CA LEU A 237 2.92 -10.90 4.51
C LEU A 237 1.92 -10.02 3.73
N MET A 238 2.40 -8.96 3.07
CA MET A 238 1.57 -8.05 2.28
C MET A 238 1.12 -8.63 0.94
N GLY A 239 1.77 -9.69 0.46
CA GLY A 239 1.42 -10.40 -0.78
C GLY A 239 0.36 -11.48 -0.58
N LYS A 240 -0.01 -11.79 0.67
CA LYS A 240 -1.03 -12.81 0.95
C LYS A 240 -2.37 -12.47 0.31
N GLY A 241 -2.96 -13.49 -0.31
CA GLY A 241 -4.20 -13.35 -1.07
C GLY A 241 -4.01 -13.03 -2.56
N ALA A 242 -2.81 -12.67 -3.02
CA ALA A 242 -2.54 -12.47 -4.44
C ALA A 242 -2.52 -13.77 -5.24
N PHE A 243 -2.10 -14.87 -4.61
CA PHE A 243 -2.04 -16.21 -5.21
C PHE A 243 -2.75 -17.24 -4.32
N PRO A 244 -3.46 -18.25 -4.88
CA PRO A 244 -4.20 -19.24 -4.10
C PRO A 244 -3.29 -20.08 -3.22
N GLY A 245 -3.52 -20.08 -1.91
CA GLY A 245 -2.73 -20.87 -0.95
C GLY A 245 -2.92 -22.40 -1.07
N ILE A 246 -3.96 -22.84 -1.75
CA ILE A 246 -4.26 -24.27 -2.03
C ILE A 246 -3.57 -24.78 -3.31
N ASP A 247 -3.02 -23.91 -4.14
CA ASP A 247 -2.31 -24.33 -5.35
C ASP A 247 -1.02 -25.09 -4.95
N PRO A 248 -0.74 -26.26 -5.57
CA PRO A 248 0.46 -27.04 -5.23
C PRO A 248 1.78 -26.28 -5.42
N ARG A 249 1.82 -25.28 -6.30
CA ARG A 249 2.99 -24.42 -6.52
C ARG A 249 3.25 -23.44 -5.38
N TYR A 250 2.23 -23.17 -4.54
CA TYR A 250 2.41 -22.28 -3.41
C TYR A 250 3.25 -22.91 -2.30
N THR A 251 4.29 -22.22 -1.88
CA THR A 251 5.26 -22.73 -0.90
C THR A 251 5.13 -22.12 0.49
N GLY A 252 4.23 -21.14 0.65
CA GLY A 252 4.08 -20.36 1.88
C GLY A 252 4.83 -19.04 1.83
N MET A 253 5.00 -18.40 2.99
CA MET A 253 5.65 -17.11 3.11
C MET A 253 7.19 -17.24 3.06
N LEU A 254 7.87 -16.21 2.57
CA LEU A 254 9.33 -16.10 2.52
C LEU A 254 9.88 -15.35 3.74
N GLY A 255 11.12 -15.63 4.09
CA GLY A 255 11.93 -14.88 5.04
C GLY A 255 11.92 -15.46 6.46
N MET A 256 12.14 -14.59 7.46
CA MET A 256 12.32 -14.98 8.88
C MET A 256 11.14 -15.79 9.43
N HIS A 257 9.92 -15.47 9.02
CA HIS A 257 8.70 -16.18 9.42
C HIS A 257 8.14 -17.07 8.30
N GLY A 258 8.97 -17.34 7.29
CA GLY A 258 8.62 -18.15 6.14
C GLY A 258 8.79 -19.63 6.34
N THR A 259 8.30 -20.41 5.38
CA THR A 259 8.49 -21.86 5.34
C THR A 259 9.92 -22.23 4.95
N LYS A 260 10.34 -23.43 5.32
CA LYS A 260 11.64 -23.95 4.85
C LYS A 260 11.66 -24.17 3.34
N ALA A 261 10.54 -24.58 2.74
CA ALA A 261 10.42 -24.76 1.30
C ALA A 261 10.61 -23.44 0.54
N SER A 262 10.00 -22.33 1.02
CA SER A 262 10.18 -21.00 0.42
C SER A 262 11.61 -20.50 0.51
N ASN A 263 12.22 -20.60 1.70
CA ASN A 263 13.60 -20.16 1.90
C ASN A 263 14.60 -21.01 1.13
N TYR A 264 14.37 -22.33 1.05
CA TYR A 264 15.17 -23.24 0.22
C TYR A 264 15.04 -22.88 -1.25
N GLY A 265 13.81 -22.72 -1.76
CA GLY A 265 13.55 -22.38 -3.14
C GLY A 265 14.27 -21.11 -3.59
N VAL A 266 14.24 -20.05 -2.78
CA VAL A 266 14.97 -18.80 -3.08
C VAL A 266 16.50 -18.99 -3.06
N SER A 267 17.01 -19.90 -2.23
CA SER A 267 18.46 -20.17 -2.15
C SER A 267 18.98 -20.98 -3.33
N GLU A 268 18.16 -21.87 -3.89
CA GLU A 268 18.54 -22.85 -4.92
C GLU A 268 18.05 -22.46 -6.35
N CYS A 269 17.17 -21.47 -6.48
CA CYS A 269 16.70 -21.03 -7.79
C CYS A 269 17.83 -20.39 -8.63
N ASP A 270 17.69 -20.46 -9.95
CA ASP A 270 18.56 -19.78 -10.92
C ASP A 270 17.96 -18.46 -11.42
N LEU A 271 16.64 -18.27 -11.22
CA LEU A 271 15.92 -17.05 -11.51
C LEU A 271 14.91 -16.76 -10.39
N LEU A 272 15.02 -15.59 -9.76
CA LEU A 272 14.04 -15.07 -8.83
C LEU A 272 13.23 -13.95 -9.51
N VAL A 273 11.95 -14.20 -9.77
CA VAL A 273 11.02 -13.18 -10.30
C VAL A 273 10.29 -12.53 -9.13
N VAL A 274 10.52 -11.24 -8.91
CA VAL A 274 9.97 -10.47 -7.80
C VAL A 274 8.83 -9.59 -8.30
N VAL A 275 7.62 -9.87 -7.83
CA VAL A 275 6.39 -9.26 -8.34
C VAL A 275 5.78 -8.33 -7.30
N GLY A 276 5.97 -7.02 -7.46
CA GLY A 276 5.44 -6.00 -6.56
C GLY A 276 5.86 -6.17 -5.11
N ALA A 277 7.12 -6.60 -4.89
CA ALA A 277 7.68 -6.85 -3.57
C ALA A 277 8.97 -6.06 -3.35
N ARG A 278 9.12 -5.53 -2.13
CA ARG A 278 10.36 -4.91 -1.67
C ARG A 278 11.25 -5.94 -1.01
N PHE A 279 12.55 -5.76 -1.11
CA PHE A 279 13.54 -6.57 -0.41
C PHE A 279 13.75 -6.04 1.02
N SER A 280 12.77 -6.31 1.91
CA SER A 280 12.88 -5.93 3.31
C SER A 280 13.82 -6.90 4.06
N ASP A 281 14.42 -6.42 5.16
CA ASP A 281 15.30 -7.20 6.03
C ASP A 281 14.64 -8.47 6.59
N ARG A 282 13.33 -8.44 6.80
CA ARG A 282 12.54 -9.59 7.27
C ARG A 282 12.44 -10.71 6.23
N VAL A 283 12.58 -10.36 4.96
CA VAL A 283 12.57 -11.29 3.82
C VAL A 283 13.98 -11.73 3.45
N THR A 284 14.90 -10.78 3.31
CA THR A 284 16.25 -11.05 2.80
C THR A 284 17.20 -11.61 3.88
N GLY A 285 16.98 -11.23 5.14
CA GLY A 285 17.98 -11.50 6.17
C GLY A 285 19.32 -10.88 5.79
N ASN A 286 20.36 -11.72 5.66
CA ASN A 286 21.66 -11.27 5.19
C ASN A 286 21.66 -11.10 3.66
N THR A 287 21.70 -9.87 3.20
CA THR A 287 21.66 -9.52 1.76
C THR A 287 22.81 -10.11 0.95
N SER A 288 23.97 -10.35 1.55
CA SER A 288 25.13 -10.93 0.85
C SER A 288 24.96 -12.41 0.47
N THR A 289 23.98 -13.09 1.08
CA THR A 289 23.70 -14.51 0.85
C THR A 289 22.33 -14.77 0.24
N PHE A 290 21.48 -13.73 0.14
CA PHE A 290 20.13 -13.85 -0.39
C PHE A 290 20.16 -14.10 -1.90
N ALA A 291 19.52 -15.18 -2.34
CA ALA A 291 19.38 -15.55 -3.77
C ALA A 291 20.68 -15.45 -4.59
N LYS A 292 21.82 -15.74 -3.97
CA LYS A 292 23.16 -15.49 -4.54
C LYS A 292 23.45 -16.26 -5.84
N ASN A 293 22.71 -17.33 -6.11
CA ASN A 293 22.85 -18.16 -7.30
C ASN A 293 21.87 -17.76 -8.41
N ALA A 294 20.93 -16.90 -8.12
CA ALA A 294 19.85 -16.51 -9.03
C ALA A 294 20.15 -15.20 -9.75
N LYS A 295 19.72 -15.10 -10.99
CA LYS A 295 19.41 -13.80 -11.60
C LYS A 295 18.13 -13.27 -11.00
N ILE A 296 18.01 -11.95 -10.88
CA ILE A 296 16.85 -11.32 -10.25
C ILE A 296 16.15 -10.41 -11.27
N LEU A 297 14.88 -10.73 -11.55
CA LEU A 297 13.95 -9.92 -12.31
C LEU A 297 12.98 -9.25 -11.34
N GLN A 298 12.96 -7.91 -11.27
CA GLN A 298 12.03 -7.17 -10.42
C GLN A 298 10.97 -6.45 -11.26
N ILE A 299 9.70 -6.63 -10.89
CA ILE A 299 8.56 -5.90 -11.43
C ILE A 299 8.04 -5.00 -10.30
N ASP A 300 8.18 -3.70 -10.42
CA ASP A 300 7.76 -2.74 -9.41
C ASP A 300 7.23 -1.45 -10.04
N ILE A 301 6.32 -0.78 -9.34
CA ILE A 301 5.78 0.51 -9.76
C ILE A 301 6.70 1.67 -9.36
N ASP A 302 7.57 1.46 -8.36
CA ASP A 302 8.43 2.48 -7.77
C ASP A 302 9.90 2.28 -8.20
N PRO A 303 10.44 3.13 -9.09
CA PRO A 303 11.83 3.00 -9.52
C PRO A 303 12.83 3.17 -8.36
N ALA A 304 12.43 3.79 -7.24
CA ALA A 304 13.29 3.97 -6.07
C ALA A 304 13.55 2.67 -5.29
N GLU A 305 12.78 1.62 -5.53
CA GLU A 305 13.02 0.29 -4.93
C GLU A 305 14.04 -0.55 -5.71
N VAL A 306 14.36 -0.15 -6.95
CA VAL A 306 15.34 -0.86 -7.81
C VAL A 306 16.76 -0.66 -7.27
N ASN A 307 17.50 -1.75 -7.09
CA ASN A 307 18.88 -1.76 -6.56
C ASN A 307 19.05 -1.14 -5.17
N LYS A 308 17.97 -0.97 -4.42
CA LYS A 308 18.02 -0.33 -3.10
C LYS A 308 18.67 -1.22 -2.04
N ASN A 309 18.27 -2.47 -1.93
CA ASN A 309 18.74 -3.40 -0.92
C ASN A 309 19.45 -4.62 -1.54
N ILE A 310 19.02 -5.05 -2.70
CA ILE A 310 19.57 -6.17 -3.48
C ILE A 310 19.85 -5.65 -4.89
N LEU A 311 21.01 -6.00 -5.44
CA LEU A 311 21.31 -5.73 -6.85
C LEU A 311 20.50 -6.68 -7.73
N ILE A 312 19.88 -6.14 -8.76
CA ILE A 312 19.03 -6.89 -9.67
C ILE A 312 19.60 -6.88 -11.10
N ASP A 313 19.27 -7.90 -11.88
CA ASP A 313 19.73 -8.02 -13.27
C ASP A 313 18.84 -7.27 -14.25
N THR A 314 17.52 -7.31 -14.05
CA THR A 314 16.53 -6.64 -14.89
C THR A 314 15.39 -6.10 -14.05
N ALA A 315 14.97 -4.85 -14.31
CA ALA A 315 13.77 -4.25 -13.74
C ALA A 315 12.75 -3.92 -14.81
N ILE A 316 11.48 -4.13 -14.52
CA ILE A 316 10.37 -3.57 -15.30
C ILE A 316 9.61 -2.61 -14.41
N ILE A 317 9.64 -1.31 -14.75
CA ILE A 317 8.91 -0.30 -14.01
C ILE A 317 7.51 -0.17 -14.57
N GLY A 318 6.51 -0.56 -13.76
CA GLY A 318 5.12 -0.50 -14.19
C GLY A 318 4.15 -1.10 -13.18
N ASP A 319 2.86 -0.94 -13.47
CA ASP A 319 1.80 -1.61 -12.71
C ASP A 319 1.89 -3.14 -12.94
N VAL A 320 1.82 -3.91 -11.87
CA VAL A 320 2.00 -5.38 -11.91
C VAL A 320 1.03 -6.03 -12.88
N LYS A 321 -0.26 -5.65 -12.85
CA LYS A 321 -1.27 -6.22 -13.73
C LYS A 321 -0.97 -5.95 -15.20
N ALA A 322 -0.57 -4.72 -15.52
CA ALA A 322 -0.21 -4.33 -16.88
C ALA A 322 1.02 -5.09 -17.37
N VAL A 323 2.08 -5.18 -16.56
CA VAL A 323 3.31 -5.89 -16.89
C VAL A 323 3.05 -7.39 -17.10
N LEU A 324 2.34 -8.03 -16.16
CA LEU A 324 2.02 -9.46 -16.27
C LEU A 324 1.13 -9.76 -17.48
N THR A 325 0.20 -8.87 -17.82
CA THR A 325 -0.63 -9.00 -19.03
C THR A 325 0.24 -9.05 -20.30
N ILE A 326 1.27 -8.20 -20.38
CA ILE A 326 2.18 -8.17 -21.53
C ILE A 326 3.06 -9.43 -21.55
N LEU A 327 3.65 -9.81 -20.41
CA LEU A 327 4.50 -11.00 -20.31
C LEU A 327 3.71 -12.27 -20.64
N ASN A 328 2.49 -12.40 -20.15
CA ASN A 328 1.62 -13.56 -20.43
C ASN A 328 1.33 -13.75 -21.94
N ARG A 329 1.26 -12.65 -22.70
CA ARG A 329 1.09 -12.73 -24.17
C ARG A 329 2.36 -13.17 -24.89
N ARG A 330 3.54 -12.95 -24.31
CA ARG A 330 4.83 -13.28 -24.93
C ARG A 330 5.38 -14.62 -24.54
N LEU A 331 5.08 -15.07 -23.34
CA LEU A 331 5.60 -16.34 -22.82
C LEU A 331 4.84 -17.51 -23.41
N SER A 332 5.58 -18.51 -23.89
CA SER A 332 5.07 -19.84 -24.14
C SER A 332 5.08 -20.66 -22.86
N GLN A 333 4.27 -21.74 -22.82
CA GLN A 333 4.24 -22.70 -21.72
C GLN A 333 5.62 -23.31 -21.49
N GLN A 334 6.06 -23.33 -20.26
CA GLN A 334 7.29 -24.00 -19.79
C GLN A 334 6.94 -25.18 -18.88
N TYR A 335 7.91 -26.05 -18.65
CA TYR A 335 7.77 -27.24 -17.81
C TYR A 335 9.04 -27.42 -16.99
N HIS A 336 8.91 -27.45 -15.65
CA HIS A 336 10.02 -27.58 -14.71
C HIS A 336 9.75 -28.72 -13.71
N GLU A 337 9.31 -29.87 -14.21
CA GLU A 337 8.87 -31.02 -13.41
C GLU A 337 9.87 -31.43 -12.32
N ALA A 338 11.16 -31.53 -12.66
CA ALA A 338 12.20 -31.90 -11.70
C ALA A 338 12.35 -30.88 -10.58
N TRP A 339 12.30 -29.57 -10.93
CA TRP A 339 12.35 -28.50 -9.95
C TRP A 339 11.10 -28.46 -9.06
N MET A 340 9.93 -28.60 -9.66
CA MET A 340 8.67 -28.67 -8.91
C MET A 340 8.67 -29.86 -7.94
N GLN A 341 9.19 -31.03 -8.35
CA GLN A 341 9.29 -32.19 -7.48
C GLN A 341 10.24 -31.93 -6.31
N GLU A 342 11.41 -31.31 -6.55
CA GLU A 342 12.36 -30.94 -5.51
C GLU A 342 11.71 -30.04 -4.43
N ILE A 343 10.89 -29.08 -4.86
CA ILE A 343 10.14 -28.20 -3.96
C ILE A 343 9.05 -28.97 -3.19
N GLN A 344 8.33 -29.89 -3.84
CA GLN A 344 7.32 -30.74 -3.15
C GLN A 344 7.98 -31.64 -2.10
N ASP A 345 9.14 -32.20 -2.40
CA ASP A 345 9.91 -33.01 -1.45
C ASP A 345 10.33 -32.19 -0.22
N MET A 346 10.71 -30.92 -0.42
CA MET A 346 11.02 -30.00 0.68
C MET A 346 9.79 -29.66 1.51
N LYS A 347 8.61 -29.45 0.88
CA LYS A 347 7.35 -29.25 1.60
C LYS A 347 6.98 -30.48 2.44
N ALA A 348 7.12 -31.67 1.89
CA ALA A 348 6.84 -32.92 2.57
C ALA A 348 7.81 -33.19 3.72
N LYS A 349 9.09 -32.89 3.54
CA LYS A 349 10.15 -33.09 4.55
C LYS A 349 10.01 -32.13 5.74
N TYR A 350 9.49 -30.93 5.50
CA TYR A 350 9.37 -29.85 6.50
C TYR A 350 7.96 -29.28 6.53
N PRO A 351 6.93 -30.09 6.89
CA PRO A 351 5.56 -29.60 6.98
C PRO A 351 5.45 -28.57 8.10
N MET A 352 4.55 -27.61 7.92
CA MET A 352 4.17 -26.72 9.00
C MET A 352 3.32 -27.51 10.00
N THR A 353 3.84 -27.68 11.21
CA THR A 353 3.15 -28.40 12.28
C THR A 353 3.01 -27.56 13.52
N TYR A 354 1.97 -27.77 14.29
CA TYR A 354 1.75 -27.15 15.59
C TYR A 354 1.07 -28.14 16.54
N HIS A 355 1.11 -27.86 17.84
CA HIS A 355 0.48 -28.72 18.85
C HIS A 355 -1.05 -28.63 18.76
N GLN A 356 -1.70 -29.69 18.28
CA GLN A 356 -3.15 -29.76 18.11
C GLN A 356 -3.91 -30.03 19.42
N GLU A 357 -3.23 -30.49 20.46
CA GLU A 357 -3.83 -30.86 21.76
C GLU A 357 -4.24 -29.66 22.61
N ARG A 358 -3.89 -28.45 22.21
CA ARG A 358 -4.15 -27.20 22.95
C ARG A 358 -4.78 -26.16 22.06
N LEU A 359 -5.61 -25.31 22.66
CA LEU A 359 -6.04 -24.09 21.97
C LEU A 359 -4.82 -23.26 21.59
N SER A 360 -4.62 -23.07 20.30
CA SER A 360 -3.45 -22.38 19.75
C SER A 360 -3.88 -21.42 18.64
N GLY A 361 -3.06 -20.38 18.36
CA GLY A 361 -3.31 -19.45 17.27
C GLY A 361 -3.43 -20.16 15.91
N PRO A 362 -2.49 -21.02 15.50
CA PRO A 362 -2.63 -21.79 14.26
C PRO A 362 -3.90 -22.62 14.18
N GLY A 363 -4.25 -23.35 15.26
CA GLY A 363 -5.46 -24.18 15.30
C GLY A 363 -6.75 -23.36 15.20
N LEU A 364 -6.78 -22.16 15.79
CA LEU A 364 -7.90 -21.24 15.63
C LEU A 364 -8.05 -20.76 14.18
N ILE A 365 -6.93 -20.42 13.53
CA ILE A 365 -6.91 -19.98 12.13
C ILE A 365 -7.38 -21.10 11.20
N GLU A 366 -6.92 -22.34 11.41
CA GLU A 366 -7.41 -23.50 10.64
C GLU A 366 -8.91 -23.71 10.84
N LYS A 367 -9.38 -23.58 12.08
CA LYS A 367 -10.81 -23.73 12.37
C LYS A 367 -11.66 -22.62 11.74
N ILE A 368 -11.17 -21.40 11.69
CA ILE A 368 -11.82 -20.32 10.97
C ILE A 368 -11.86 -20.65 9.46
N TYR A 369 -10.75 -21.11 8.89
CA TYR A 369 -10.68 -21.51 7.48
C TYR A 369 -11.67 -22.64 7.14
N GLU A 370 -11.80 -23.66 7.99
CA GLU A 370 -12.78 -24.74 7.80
C GLU A 370 -14.25 -24.27 7.86
N LEU A 371 -14.53 -23.21 8.61
CA LEU A 371 -15.88 -22.69 8.85
C LEU A 371 -16.27 -21.52 7.94
N THR A 372 -15.34 -21.02 7.13
CA THR A 372 -15.55 -19.91 6.18
C THR A 372 -15.38 -20.38 4.76
N GLU A 373 -16.19 -19.81 3.83
CA GLU A 373 -16.12 -20.08 2.39
C GLU A 373 -14.97 -19.34 1.72
#